data_d505948ae71590a3360ac9507ebc3987
#
_entry.id   d505948ae71590a3360ac9507ebc3987
#
_cell.length_a   1.000
_cell.length_b   1.000
_cell.length_c   1.000
_cell.angle_alpha   90.00
_cell.angle_beta   90.00
_cell.angle_gamma   90.00
#
_symmetry.space_group_name_H-M   'P 1'
#
loop_
_entity.id
_entity.type
_entity.pdbx_description
1 polymer ?
#
loop_
_entity_poly.entity_id
_entity_poly.type
_entity_poly.pdbx_seq_one_letter_code
_entity_poly.pdbx_strand_id
1 'polypeptide(L)'
;MKQKWPILIFSALLTAFIVLAGIWGNAQFEHLHSGSVLTAQQAAKGIAPDGWRQEAPGQWHFTFTVGEDIPSLTLCVTNTAVPLAPESLTSLERSGELYALDVTPGETVELVFTCGRSPQTWLMTSAFASRAFRFRTMTQLIALTAFVTMGMVLLALYHYKHLPELGYFLLYLVIMSVWALMVFFFPAIRNRLLQRILRSFFSLTVLASALLAAGLLGVKLPRSGRGFLALAAGCVVFFALSMSSYPPLRVGMLVAGMCLCLYYLMAAVNADYEGAALMLLPGAVTTGFRVWALMPGLDSVLFVESVPFYLLRCSRLYDLPFAIGCMVFVCRRFALLFDRTEQLARELDARVAERTKELTAETEARKSMMLNIFHDLRSPLFAVSGGLETLESAPEALPALLPALRQRIEFLRRLTEDLFLAAKLEQKQILLNEDRAALNEEAAAVCAACRSEADQKGV
;
A
#
# COMPACT_ATOMS: atom_id res chain seq x y z
N MET A 1 -10.79 7.91 20.17
CA MET A 1 -10.83 9.20 19.46
C MET A 1 -9.81 10.24 19.95
N LYS A 2 -9.60 10.44 21.27
CA LYS A 2 -8.67 11.49 21.78
C LYS A 2 -7.19 11.33 21.38
N GLN A 3 -6.73 10.14 21.06
CA GLN A 3 -5.30 9.85 20.81
C GLN A 3 -4.83 10.16 19.36
N LYS A 4 -5.72 10.49 18.45
CA LYS A 4 -5.41 10.70 17.01
C LYS A 4 -5.25 12.16 16.62
N TRP A 5 -5.90 13.05 17.35
CA TRP A 5 -5.82 14.49 17.12
C TRP A 5 -4.38 15.03 17.08
N PRO A 6 -3.45 14.58 17.97
CA PRO A 6 -2.09 15.07 17.93
C PRO A 6 -1.37 14.78 16.59
N ILE A 7 -1.58 13.59 16.01
CA ILE A 7 -0.94 13.21 14.73
C ILE A 7 -1.52 14.03 13.57
N LEU A 8 -2.84 14.24 13.56
CA LEU A 8 -3.52 15.06 12.54
C LEU A 8 -3.06 16.53 12.62
N ILE A 9 -3.04 17.09 13.81
CA ILE A 9 -2.57 18.44 14.04
C ILE A 9 -1.10 18.57 13.68
N PHE A 10 -0.26 17.64 14.09
CA PHE A 10 1.17 17.66 13.78
C PHE A 10 1.44 17.59 12.27
N SER A 11 0.72 16.73 11.52
CA SER A 11 0.88 16.65 10.07
C SER A 11 0.43 17.93 9.35
N ALA A 12 -0.66 18.55 9.81
CA ALA A 12 -1.12 19.84 9.27
C ALA A 12 -0.13 20.97 9.58
N LEU A 13 0.40 21.03 10.81
CA LEU A 13 1.42 22.00 11.21
C LEU A 13 2.73 21.80 10.44
N LEU A 14 3.14 20.56 10.20
CA LEU A 14 4.33 20.24 9.42
C LEU A 14 4.18 20.68 7.98
N THR A 15 3.04 20.43 7.35
CA THR A 15 2.74 20.92 5.99
C THR A 15 2.79 22.44 5.94
N ALA A 16 2.12 23.12 6.88
CA ALA A 16 2.12 24.56 6.97
C ALA A 16 3.54 25.13 7.20
N PHE A 17 4.32 24.52 8.09
CA PHE A 17 5.71 24.90 8.35
C PHE A 17 6.57 24.81 7.10
N ILE A 18 6.49 23.71 6.31
CA ILE A 18 7.24 23.56 5.07
C ILE A 18 6.88 24.66 4.08
N VAL A 19 5.58 24.96 3.93
CA VAL A 19 5.11 26.02 3.01
C VAL A 19 5.59 27.39 3.48
N LEU A 20 5.44 27.72 4.77
CA LEU A 20 5.87 28.98 5.34
C LEU A 20 7.39 29.16 5.28
N ALA A 21 8.17 28.12 5.59
CA ALA A 21 9.61 28.12 5.44
C ALA A 21 10.04 28.36 3.98
N GLY A 22 9.30 27.78 3.03
CA GLY A 22 9.49 28.03 1.61
C GLY A 22 9.22 29.48 1.21
N ILE A 23 8.12 30.07 1.71
CA ILE A 23 7.77 31.48 1.46
C ILE A 23 8.85 32.40 2.07
N TRP A 24 9.22 32.14 3.33
CA TRP A 24 10.24 32.92 4.02
C TRP A 24 11.60 32.85 3.31
N GLY A 25 12.03 31.63 2.93
CA GLY A 25 13.26 31.42 2.17
C GLY A 25 13.22 32.18 0.84
N ASN A 26 12.08 32.21 0.13
CA ASN A 26 11.92 32.97 -1.11
C ASN A 26 12.04 34.48 -0.88
N ALA A 27 11.54 35.01 0.23
CA ALA A 27 11.61 36.42 0.56
C ALA A 27 13.05 36.91 0.90
N GLN A 28 13.97 35.98 1.19
CA GLN A 28 15.36 36.29 1.48
C GLN A 28 16.24 36.39 0.20
N PHE A 29 15.68 36.16 -0.98
CA PHE A 29 16.43 36.28 -2.22
C PHE A 29 16.72 37.72 -2.56
N GLU A 30 18.00 38.00 -2.76
CA GLU A 30 18.44 39.23 -3.38
C GLU A 30 18.16 39.20 -4.89
N HIS A 31 17.68 40.30 -5.42
CA HIS A 31 17.46 40.50 -6.85
C HIS A 31 18.48 41.50 -7.36
N LEU A 32 19.03 41.25 -8.55
CA LEU A 32 19.89 42.19 -9.26
C LEU A 32 19.00 43.15 -10.04
N HIS A 33 19.06 44.43 -9.68
CA HIS A 33 18.30 45.44 -10.39
C HIS A 33 19.03 45.91 -11.65
N SER A 34 18.30 46.30 -12.68
CA SER A 34 18.87 46.85 -13.92
C SER A 34 19.71 48.09 -13.62
N GLY A 35 20.92 48.11 -14.15
CA GLY A 35 21.90 49.17 -13.94
C GLY A 35 22.77 49.02 -12.67
N SER A 36 22.59 47.92 -11.88
CA SER A 36 23.41 47.67 -10.69
C SER A 36 24.69 46.89 -11.01
N VAL A 37 25.64 46.91 -10.06
CA VAL A 37 26.87 46.12 -10.15
C VAL A 37 26.66 44.75 -9.58
N LEU A 38 27.01 43.71 -10.35
CA LEU A 38 26.97 42.31 -9.90
C LEU A 38 28.26 42.04 -9.11
N THR A 39 28.14 41.73 -7.84
CA THR A 39 29.27 41.37 -6.99
C THR A 39 29.63 39.88 -7.10
N ALA A 40 30.90 39.54 -6.84
CA ALA A 40 31.35 38.14 -6.83
C ALA A 40 30.59 37.28 -5.83
N GLN A 41 30.20 37.84 -4.67
CA GLN A 41 29.43 37.14 -3.66
C GLN A 41 27.98 36.80 -4.14
N GLN A 42 27.35 37.74 -4.87
CA GLN A 42 26.05 37.54 -5.47
C GLN A 42 26.07 36.46 -6.58
N ALA A 43 27.10 36.58 -7.47
CA ALA A 43 27.30 35.58 -8.52
C ALA A 43 27.65 34.18 -7.98
N ALA A 44 28.36 34.08 -6.87
CA ALA A 44 28.70 32.81 -6.20
C ALA A 44 27.46 32.12 -5.58
N LYS A 45 26.43 32.87 -5.19
CA LYS A 45 25.16 32.34 -4.66
C LYS A 45 24.10 32.16 -5.74
N GLY A 46 24.29 32.76 -6.89
CA GLY A 46 23.28 32.84 -7.95
C GLY A 46 22.27 33.95 -7.65
N ILE A 47 22.05 34.84 -8.58
CA ILE A 47 21.16 36.00 -8.43
C ILE A 47 20.21 36.10 -9.63
N ALA A 48 18.95 36.44 -9.35
CA ALA A 48 17.95 36.66 -10.40
C ALA A 48 17.94 38.14 -10.83
N PRO A 49 18.06 38.45 -12.13
CA PRO A 49 17.78 39.77 -12.66
C PRO A 49 16.31 40.18 -12.44
N ASP A 50 16.08 41.37 -11.95
CA ASP A 50 14.77 41.98 -11.74
C ASP A 50 14.74 43.38 -12.39
N GLY A 51 13.55 43.81 -12.83
CA GLY A 51 13.42 45.10 -13.50
C GLY A 51 13.68 45.04 -15.02
N TRP A 52 13.37 43.91 -15.64
CA TRP A 52 13.38 43.79 -17.12
C TRP A 52 12.55 44.85 -17.78
N ARG A 53 13.10 45.53 -18.74
CA ARG A 53 12.41 46.56 -19.54
C ARG A 53 11.97 45.99 -20.88
N GLN A 54 10.74 46.22 -21.27
CA GLN A 54 10.23 45.80 -22.57
C GLN A 54 10.35 47.03 -23.54
N GLU A 55 11.25 46.96 -24.50
CA GLU A 55 11.46 48.01 -25.47
C GLU A 55 10.63 47.83 -26.76
N ALA A 56 10.41 46.57 -27.14
CA ALA A 56 9.55 46.21 -28.25
C ALA A 56 8.63 45.02 -27.84
N PRO A 57 7.52 44.81 -28.54
CA PRO A 57 6.63 43.68 -28.25
C PRO A 57 7.38 42.35 -28.28
N GLY A 58 7.55 41.73 -27.10
CA GLY A 58 8.25 40.46 -26.94
C GLY A 58 9.78 40.58 -26.80
N GLN A 59 10.37 41.75 -26.79
CA GLN A 59 11.78 41.96 -26.51
C GLN A 59 12.00 42.59 -25.13
N TRP A 60 12.87 41.94 -24.34
CA TRP A 60 13.14 42.33 -22.98
C TRP A 60 14.62 42.61 -22.80
N HIS A 61 14.95 43.77 -22.20
CA HIS A 61 16.27 44.28 -21.99
C HIS A 61 16.61 44.36 -20.51
N PHE A 62 17.82 43.99 -20.17
CA PHE A 62 18.38 44.06 -18.82
C PHE A 62 19.85 44.40 -18.87
N THR A 63 20.27 45.44 -18.16
CA THR A 63 21.67 45.91 -18.12
C THR A 63 22.25 45.73 -16.73
N PHE A 64 23.50 45.31 -16.63
CA PHE A 64 24.24 45.25 -15.37
C PHE A 64 25.75 45.44 -15.61
N THR A 65 26.46 45.83 -14.59
CA THR A 65 27.93 45.97 -14.64
C THR A 65 28.57 44.80 -13.91
N VAL A 66 29.61 44.20 -14.48
CA VAL A 66 30.32 43.06 -13.90
C VAL A 66 31.34 43.58 -12.87
N GLY A 67 31.33 43.01 -11.65
CA GLY A 67 32.29 43.33 -10.61
C GLY A 67 33.70 42.85 -10.93
N GLU A 68 34.73 43.45 -10.28
CA GLU A 68 36.13 43.20 -10.59
C GLU A 68 36.63 41.77 -10.31
N ASP A 69 35.96 41.04 -9.41
CA ASP A 69 36.40 39.71 -8.94
C ASP A 69 35.63 38.53 -9.58
N ILE A 70 34.99 38.73 -10.73
CA ILE A 70 34.20 37.69 -11.36
C ILE A 70 34.96 37.09 -12.57
N PRO A 71 35.48 35.86 -12.45
CA PRO A 71 36.29 35.25 -13.52
C PRO A 71 35.48 34.67 -14.66
N SER A 72 34.22 34.27 -14.41
CA SER A 72 33.35 33.68 -15.40
C SER A 72 31.89 33.67 -14.94
N LEU A 73 31.00 33.97 -15.83
CA LEU A 73 29.56 33.95 -15.58
C LEU A 73 28.86 32.88 -16.41
N THR A 74 27.83 32.29 -15.82
CA THR A 74 26.89 31.43 -16.51
C THR A 74 25.48 31.97 -16.30
N LEU A 75 24.77 32.11 -17.40
CA LEU A 75 23.39 32.51 -17.41
C LEU A 75 22.52 31.25 -17.54
N CYS A 76 21.58 31.05 -16.59
CA CYS A 76 20.57 29.98 -16.66
C CYS A 76 19.26 30.61 -17.07
N VAL A 77 18.64 30.07 -18.11
CA VAL A 77 17.31 30.49 -18.64
C VAL A 77 16.30 29.40 -18.35
N THR A 78 15.31 29.70 -17.53
CA THR A 78 14.35 28.67 -17.05
C THR A 78 13.01 28.68 -17.77
N ASN A 79 12.77 29.70 -18.59
CA ASN A 79 11.58 29.78 -19.42
C ASN A 79 11.91 29.67 -20.93
N THR A 80 10.92 29.86 -21.80
CA THR A 80 11.09 29.80 -23.26
C THR A 80 11.74 31.05 -23.85
N ALA A 81 12.44 31.85 -23.06
CA ALA A 81 13.13 33.04 -23.53
C ALA A 81 14.33 32.63 -24.39
N VAL A 82 14.47 33.27 -25.53
CA VAL A 82 15.58 33.04 -26.46
C VAL A 82 16.48 34.27 -26.37
N PRO A 83 17.79 34.09 -26.04
CA PRO A 83 18.72 35.20 -26.01
C PRO A 83 18.99 35.75 -27.42
N LEU A 84 19.01 37.07 -27.55
CA LEU A 84 19.40 37.78 -28.76
C LEU A 84 20.75 38.45 -28.64
N ALA A 85 21.07 38.92 -27.44
CA ALA A 85 22.35 39.59 -27.14
C ALA A 85 22.79 39.30 -25.68
N PRO A 86 24.09 39.37 -25.36
CA PRO A 86 25.18 39.66 -26.26
C PRO A 86 25.56 38.46 -27.17
N GLU A 87 26.27 38.75 -28.28
CA GLU A 87 26.80 37.74 -29.20
C GLU A 87 27.82 36.78 -28.52
N SER A 88 28.43 37.21 -27.40
CA SER A 88 29.31 36.40 -26.56
C SER A 88 28.61 35.27 -25.80
N LEU A 89 27.26 35.18 -25.80
CA LEU A 89 26.53 34.11 -25.19
C LEU A 89 26.71 32.81 -25.97
N THR A 90 27.48 31.89 -25.41
CA THR A 90 27.65 30.56 -25.96
C THR A 90 26.84 29.55 -25.18
N SER A 91 26.02 28.75 -25.89
CA SER A 91 25.24 27.68 -25.25
C SER A 91 26.17 26.58 -24.73
N LEU A 92 26.18 26.35 -23.42
CA LEU A 92 26.96 25.32 -22.76
C LEU A 92 26.33 23.92 -22.92
N GLU A 93 25.03 23.87 -23.22
CA GLU A 93 24.29 22.63 -23.36
C GLU A 93 23.40 22.66 -24.59
N ARG A 94 23.13 21.45 -25.15
CA ARG A 94 22.17 21.27 -26.25
C ARG A 94 20.72 21.65 -25.86
N SER A 95 20.46 21.77 -24.55
CA SER A 95 19.14 22.11 -24.00
C SER A 95 18.74 23.57 -24.13
N GLY A 96 19.72 24.49 -24.32
CA GLY A 96 19.46 25.93 -24.34
C GLY A 96 19.05 26.52 -22.99
N GLU A 97 19.35 25.86 -21.88
CA GLU A 97 19.07 26.36 -20.52
C GLU A 97 20.29 27.08 -19.91
N LEU A 98 21.49 26.67 -20.28
CA LEU A 98 22.74 27.23 -19.74
C LEU A 98 23.59 27.88 -20.85
N TYR A 99 23.99 29.11 -20.61
CA TYR A 99 24.85 29.88 -21.50
C TYR A 99 26.08 30.36 -20.76
N ALA A 100 27.25 30.16 -21.33
CA ALA A 100 28.44 30.85 -20.87
C ALA A 100 28.37 32.31 -21.34
N LEU A 101 28.74 33.21 -20.45
CA LEU A 101 28.84 34.63 -20.72
C LEU A 101 30.30 35.01 -20.51
N ASP A 102 30.98 35.29 -21.61
CA ASP A 102 32.35 35.83 -21.56
C ASP A 102 32.27 37.32 -21.22
N VAL A 103 32.78 37.66 -20.07
CA VAL A 103 32.71 39.01 -19.52
C VAL A 103 34.07 39.46 -19.03
N THR A 104 34.35 40.75 -19.16
CA THR A 104 35.52 41.39 -18.56
C THR A 104 35.13 42.15 -17.29
N PRO A 105 35.96 42.17 -16.24
CA PRO A 105 35.71 42.97 -15.05
C PRO A 105 35.46 44.45 -15.40
N GLY A 106 34.41 45.02 -14.79
CA GLY A 106 34.00 46.41 -15.07
C GLY A 106 33.18 46.61 -16.33
N GLU A 107 32.95 45.62 -17.13
CA GLU A 107 32.14 45.68 -18.33
C GLU A 107 30.64 45.82 -18.01
N THR A 108 29.93 46.67 -18.76
CA THR A 108 28.49 46.75 -18.70
C THR A 108 27.90 45.84 -19.76
N VAL A 109 27.17 44.82 -19.31
CA VAL A 109 26.57 43.82 -20.15
C VAL A 109 25.09 44.13 -20.32
N GLU A 110 24.62 44.09 -21.56
CA GLU A 110 23.21 44.15 -21.90
C GLU A 110 22.71 42.79 -22.34
N LEU A 111 21.74 42.28 -21.62
CA LEU A 111 21.01 41.02 -21.97
C LEU A 111 19.73 41.38 -22.72
N VAL A 112 19.55 40.82 -23.91
CA VAL A 112 18.35 41.01 -24.70
C VAL A 112 17.71 39.62 -24.97
N PHE A 113 16.45 39.47 -24.62
CA PHE A 113 15.71 38.25 -24.82
C PHE A 113 14.41 38.45 -25.59
N THR A 114 14.07 37.46 -26.41
CA THR A 114 12.72 37.38 -27.01
C THR A 114 11.86 36.40 -26.22
N CYS A 115 10.75 36.91 -25.67
CA CYS A 115 9.84 36.10 -24.89
C CYS A 115 8.44 36.76 -24.79
N GLY A 116 7.40 35.97 -24.73
CA GLY A 116 6.02 36.49 -24.54
C GLY A 116 5.74 37.01 -23.12
N ARG A 117 6.66 36.81 -22.17
CA ARG A 117 6.62 37.31 -20.77
C ARG A 117 8.03 37.64 -20.33
N SER A 118 8.20 38.36 -19.20
CA SER A 118 9.55 38.67 -18.68
C SER A 118 10.40 37.42 -18.58
N PRO A 119 11.69 37.50 -19.01
CA PRO A 119 12.61 36.40 -18.93
C PRO A 119 12.84 35.98 -17.46
N GLN A 120 12.86 34.67 -17.22
CA GLN A 120 13.25 34.12 -15.93
C GLN A 120 14.65 33.57 -16.07
N THR A 121 15.62 34.36 -15.59
CA THR A 121 17.04 34.07 -15.75
C THR A 121 17.77 34.14 -14.40
N TRP A 122 18.92 33.48 -14.34
CA TRP A 122 19.79 33.49 -13.19
C TRP A 122 21.21 33.70 -13.65
N LEU A 123 21.90 34.63 -13.00
CA LEU A 123 23.34 34.87 -13.16
C LEU A 123 24.09 34.18 -12.04
N MET A 124 25.09 33.40 -12.38
CA MET A 124 25.89 32.65 -11.42
C MET A 124 27.30 32.39 -11.93
N THR A 125 28.23 32.09 -11.04
CA THR A 125 29.56 31.67 -11.46
C THR A 125 29.50 30.29 -12.15
N SER A 126 30.39 30.06 -13.10
CA SER A 126 30.45 28.78 -13.84
C SER A 126 30.75 27.58 -12.91
N ALA A 127 31.52 27.80 -11.85
CA ALA A 127 31.80 26.81 -10.82
C ALA A 127 30.54 26.44 -10.05
N PHE A 128 29.70 27.40 -9.69
CA PHE A 128 28.45 27.18 -9.01
C PHE A 128 27.45 26.49 -9.94
N ALA A 129 27.30 26.97 -11.18
CA ALA A 129 26.43 26.34 -12.17
C ALA A 129 26.73 24.85 -12.39
N SER A 130 28.02 24.52 -12.53
CA SER A 130 28.44 23.11 -12.74
C SER A 130 28.20 22.22 -11.52
N ARG A 131 28.37 22.72 -10.29
CA ARG A 131 28.08 22.01 -9.05
C ARG A 131 26.57 21.76 -8.94
N ALA A 132 25.80 22.80 -9.18
CA ALA A 132 24.35 22.79 -9.15
C ALA A 132 23.75 21.75 -10.12
N PHE A 133 24.24 21.76 -11.33
CA PHE A 133 23.79 20.82 -12.36
C PHE A 133 24.14 19.35 -12.01
N ARG A 134 25.38 19.10 -11.57
CA ARG A 134 25.76 17.75 -11.10
C ARG A 134 24.90 17.27 -9.95
N PHE A 135 24.62 18.12 -8.96
CA PHE A 135 23.77 17.79 -7.84
C PHE A 135 22.34 17.45 -8.29
N ARG A 136 21.75 18.28 -9.16
CA ARG A 136 20.42 18.01 -9.76
C ARG A 136 20.38 16.65 -10.45
N THR A 137 21.38 16.38 -11.29
CA THR A 137 21.47 15.10 -12.03
C THR A 137 21.59 13.91 -11.10
N MET A 138 22.49 13.99 -10.08
CA MET A 138 22.66 12.89 -9.11
C MET A 138 21.39 12.62 -8.32
N THR A 139 20.70 13.65 -7.84
CA THR A 139 19.48 13.49 -7.06
C THR A 139 18.34 12.94 -7.90
N GLN A 140 18.25 13.31 -9.18
CA GLN A 140 17.27 12.71 -10.11
C GLN A 140 17.55 11.23 -10.36
N LEU A 141 18.83 10.85 -10.52
CA LEU A 141 19.21 9.44 -10.65
C LEU A 141 18.90 8.64 -9.38
N ILE A 142 19.17 9.20 -8.20
CA ILE A 142 18.81 8.57 -6.92
C ILE A 142 17.30 8.35 -6.83
N ALA A 143 16.49 9.35 -7.18
CA ALA A 143 15.03 9.21 -7.17
C ALA A 143 14.56 8.13 -8.16
N LEU A 144 15.09 8.15 -9.40
CA LEU A 144 14.75 7.17 -10.42
C LEU A 144 15.11 5.74 -9.98
N THR A 145 16.33 5.53 -9.50
CA THR A 145 16.78 4.21 -9.03
C THR A 145 15.94 3.72 -7.85
N ALA A 146 15.59 4.60 -6.91
CA ALA A 146 14.74 4.26 -5.78
C ALA A 146 13.32 3.84 -6.23
N PHE A 147 12.68 4.56 -7.14
CA PHE A 147 11.36 4.20 -7.65
C PHE A 147 11.39 2.88 -8.44
N VAL A 148 12.40 2.69 -9.29
CA VAL A 148 12.54 1.46 -10.09
C VAL A 148 12.81 0.25 -9.18
N THR A 149 13.71 0.37 -8.20
CA THR A 149 14.00 -0.74 -7.27
C THR A 149 12.81 -1.10 -6.40
N MET A 150 12.08 -0.11 -5.86
CA MET A 150 10.82 -0.35 -5.14
C MET A 150 9.79 -1.01 -6.06
N GLY A 151 9.70 -0.57 -7.32
CA GLY A 151 8.81 -1.15 -8.32
C GLY A 151 9.12 -2.61 -8.62
N MET A 152 10.39 -2.99 -8.75
CA MET A 152 10.81 -4.38 -8.95
C MET A 152 10.45 -5.27 -7.77
N VAL A 153 10.67 -4.81 -6.54
CA VAL A 153 10.30 -5.55 -5.32
C VAL A 153 8.79 -5.76 -5.26
N LEU A 154 8.01 -4.71 -5.54
CA LEU A 154 6.54 -4.81 -5.55
C LEU A 154 6.01 -5.70 -6.68
N LEU A 155 6.65 -5.67 -7.85
CA LEU A 155 6.29 -6.54 -8.97
C LEU A 155 6.48 -8.01 -8.59
N ALA A 156 7.60 -8.34 -7.92
CA ALA A 156 7.83 -9.68 -7.39
C ALA A 156 6.76 -10.07 -6.37
N LEU A 157 6.44 -9.20 -5.41
CA LEU A 157 5.38 -9.44 -4.44
C LEU A 157 4.00 -9.60 -5.09
N TYR A 158 3.69 -8.80 -6.10
CA TYR A 158 2.44 -8.87 -6.87
C TYR A 158 2.33 -10.19 -7.65
N HIS A 159 3.45 -10.69 -8.17
CA HIS A 159 3.47 -11.99 -8.87
C HIS A 159 3.09 -13.16 -7.94
N TYR A 160 3.54 -13.13 -6.68
CA TYR A 160 3.20 -14.16 -5.68
C TYR A 160 1.80 -13.99 -5.08
N LYS A 161 1.36 -12.75 -4.91
CA LYS A 161 0.08 -12.43 -4.26
C LYS A 161 -0.63 -11.34 -5.08
N HIS A 162 -1.59 -11.72 -5.91
CA HIS A 162 -2.37 -10.82 -6.76
C HIS A 162 -3.32 -9.91 -5.96
N LEU A 163 -2.79 -9.14 -5.01
CA LEU A 163 -3.58 -8.19 -4.22
C LEU A 163 -3.77 -6.89 -5.03
N PRO A 164 -5.02 -6.41 -5.21
CA PRO A 164 -5.29 -5.19 -5.98
C PRO A 164 -4.59 -3.97 -5.42
N GLU A 165 -4.34 -3.95 -4.12
CA GLU A 165 -3.64 -2.87 -3.41
C GLU A 165 -2.20 -2.72 -3.88
N LEU A 166 -1.49 -3.83 -4.10
CA LEU A 166 -0.13 -3.83 -4.67
C LEU A 166 -0.13 -3.29 -6.11
N GLY A 167 -1.20 -3.58 -6.87
CA GLY A 167 -1.39 -3.06 -8.23
C GLY A 167 -1.46 -1.53 -8.28
N TYR A 168 -2.19 -0.91 -7.35
CA TYR A 168 -2.25 0.56 -7.25
C TYR A 168 -0.88 1.16 -6.91
N PHE A 169 -0.13 0.52 -6.02
CA PHE A 169 1.20 1.01 -5.66
C PHE A 169 2.20 0.80 -6.80
N LEU A 170 2.16 -0.31 -7.49
CA LEU A 170 2.98 -0.57 -8.66
C LEU A 170 2.69 0.47 -9.77
N LEU A 171 1.42 0.75 -10.05
CA LEU A 171 1.03 1.77 -11.02
C LEU A 171 1.58 3.15 -10.64
N TYR A 172 1.50 3.53 -9.35
CA TYR A 172 2.08 4.78 -8.87
C TYR A 172 3.60 4.83 -9.12
N LEU A 173 4.34 3.78 -8.76
CA LEU A 173 5.80 3.75 -8.94
C LEU A 173 6.21 3.76 -10.42
N VAL A 174 5.43 3.12 -11.30
CA VAL A 174 5.64 3.21 -12.75
C VAL A 174 5.46 4.66 -13.22
N ILE A 175 4.38 5.33 -12.80
CA ILE A 175 4.13 6.74 -13.15
C ILE A 175 5.27 7.63 -12.63
N MET A 176 5.73 7.40 -11.39
CA MET A 176 6.84 8.18 -10.81
C MET A 176 8.18 7.91 -11.51
N SER A 177 8.45 6.65 -11.89
CA SER A 177 9.66 6.29 -12.62
C SER A 177 9.69 6.93 -14.01
N VAL A 178 8.57 6.86 -14.73
CA VAL A 178 8.41 7.51 -16.04
C VAL A 178 8.57 9.02 -15.90
N TRP A 179 7.97 9.62 -14.86
CA TRP A 179 8.13 11.03 -14.58
C TRP A 179 9.59 11.42 -14.29
N ALA A 180 10.28 10.67 -13.42
CA ALA A 180 11.68 10.90 -13.10
C ALA A 180 12.57 10.80 -14.35
N LEU A 181 12.35 9.80 -15.18
CA LEU A 181 13.03 9.60 -16.46
C LEU A 181 12.77 10.76 -17.43
N MET A 182 11.52 11.18 -17.55
CA MET A 182 11.14 12.31 -18.40
C MET A 182 11.81 13.61 -17.97
N VAL A 183 11.86 13.87 -16.65
CA VAL A 183 12.52 15.07 -16.11
C VAL A 183 14.02 15.04 -16.37
N PHE A 184 14.64 13.85 -16.35
CA PHE A 184 16.06 13.69 -16.67
C PHE A 184 16.35 14.06 -18.14
N PHE A 185 15.49 13.64 -19.07
CA PHE A 185 15.66 13.95 -20.50
C PHE A 185 15.03 15.25 -20.95
N PHE A 186 14.25 15.93 -20.08
CA PHE A 186 13.52 17.15 -20.42
C PHE A 186 14.41 18.25 -21.03
N PRO A 187 15.63 18.51 -20.53
CA PRO A 187 16.50 19.54 -21.09
C PRO A 187 16.92 19.27 -22.55
N ALA A 188 16.99 18.01 -22.96
CA ALA A 188 17.36 17.63 -24.33
C ALA A 188 16.20 17.73 -25.35
N ILE A 189 14.96 17.94 -24.88
CA ILE A 189 13.77 17.92 -25.73
C ILE A 189 13.48 19.31 -26.30
N ARG A 190 13.72 19.50 -27.59
CA ARG A 190 13.44 20.75 -28.31
C ARG A 190 11.97 20.88 -28.78
N ASN A 191 11.22 19.77 -28.83
CA ASN A 191 9.85 19.79 -29.32
C ASN A 191 8.89 20.39 -28.30
N ARG A 192 8.28 21.54 -28.62
CA ARG A 192 7.35 22.27 -27.73
C ARG A 192 6.11 21.44 -27.36
N LEU A 193 5.59 20.60 -28.28
CA LEU A 193 4.45 19.73 -28.00
C LEU A 193 4.85 18.68 -26.94
N LEU A 194 6.00 18.04 -27.10
CA LEU A 194 6.49 17.05 -26.16
C LEU A 194 6.78 17.65 -24.78
N GLN A 195 7.34 18.87 -24.71
CA GLN A 195 7.49 19.59 -23.44
C GLN A 195 6.16 19.86 -22.74
N ARG A 196 5.09 20.14 -23.47
CA ARG A 196 3.75 20.34 -22.88
C ARG A 196 3.17 19.04 -22.33
N ILE A 197 3.27 17.96 -23.10
CA ILE A 197 2.87 16.62 -22.66
C ILE A 197 3.59 16.26 -21.35
N LEU A 198 4.90 16.47 -21.31
CA LEU A 198 5.72 16.20 -20.14
C LEU A 198 5.31 17.05 -18.91
N ARG A 199 5.04 18.34 -19.10
CA ARG A 199 4.54 19.19 -18.01
C ARG A 199 3.18 18.73 -17.48
N SER A 200 2.29 18.25 -18.36
CA SER A 200 0.99 17.70 -17.96
C SER A 200 1.12 16.41 -17.17
N PHE A 201 2.19 15.64 -17.42
CA PHE A 201 2.46 14.40 -16.69
C PHE A 201 2.69 14.64 -15.18
N PHE A 202 3.20 15.81 -14.79
CA PHE A 202 3.31 16.18 -13.36
C PHE A 202 1.93 16.17 -12.67
N SER A 203 0.88 16.62 -13.32
CA SER A 203 -0.49 16.56 -12.78
C SER A 203 -0.95 15.12 -12.57
N LEU A 204 -0.54 14.21 -13.44
CA LEU A 204 -0.83 12.77 -13.31
C LEU A 204 -0.18 12.16 -12.05
N THR A 205 1.03 12.60 -11.65
CA THR A 205 1.69 12.10 -10.43
C THR A 205 0.91 12.45 -9.17
N VAL A 206 0.27 13.63 -9.12
CA VAL A 206 -0.56 14.05 -7.99
C VAL A 206 -1.84 13.22 -7.91
N LEU A 207 -2.50 12.99 -9.06
CA LEU A 207 -3.69 12.13 -9.14
C LEU A 207 -3.36 10.68 -8.76
N ALA A 208 -2.23 10.17 -9.23
CA ALA A 208 -1.75 8.83 -8.88
C ALA A 208 -1.52 8.69 -7.36
N SER A 209 -1.02 9.74 -6.68
CA SER A 209 -0.86 9.75 -5.23
C SER A 209 -2.19 9.62 -4.49
N ALA A 210 -3.25 10.33 -4.96
CA ALA A 210 -4.58 10.26 -4.37
C ALA A 210 -5.23 8.89 -4.60
N LEU A 211 -5.08 8.32 -5.80
CA LEU A 211 -5.56 6.97 -6.13
C LEU A 211 -4.85 5.91 -5.29
N LEU A 212 -3.53 6.05 -5.12
CA LEU A 212 -2.74 5.15 -4.29
C LEU A 212 -3.20 5.21 -2.83
N ALA A 213 -3.36 6.41 -2.26
CA ALA A 213 -3.84 6.57 -0.90
C ALA A 213 -5.20 5.90 -0.70
N ALA A 214 -6.15 6.11 -1.63
CA ALA A 214 -7.46 5.47 -1.57
C ALA A 214 -7.39 3.94 -1.74
N GLY A 215 -6.57 3.46 -2.68
CA GLY A 215 -6.43 2.04 -2.99
C GLY A 215 -5.76 1.24 -1.87
N LEU A 216 -4.65 1.74 -1.32
CA LEU A 216 -3.93 1.08 -0.22
C LEU A 216 -4.74 1.01 1.07
N LEU A 217 -5.54 2.05 1.33
CA LEU A 217 -6.35 2.12 2.54
C LEU A 217 -7.71 1.44 2.38
N GLY A 218 -8.01 0.89 1.20
CA GLY A 218 -9.30 0.23 0.94
C GLY A 218 -10.51 1.15 1.09
N VAL A 219 -10.29 2.48 1.04
CA VAL A 219 -11.37 3.47 1.17
C VAL A 219 -12.18 3.46 -0.10
N LYS A 220 -13.47 3.10 0.00
CA LYS A 220 -14.39 3.19 -1.14
C LYS A 220 -14.52 4.65 -1.53
N LEU A 221 -14.00 5.01 -2.70
CA LEU A 221 -14.17 6.36 -3.25
C LEU A 221 -15.67 6.68 -3.38
N PRO A 222 -16.15 7.76 -2.76
CA PRO A 222 -17.51 8.23 -2.99
C PRO A 222 -17.71 8.59 -4.48
N ARG A 223 -18.93 8.56 -4.97
CA ARG A 223 -19.23 8.87 -6.38
C ARG A 223 -18.65 10.23 -6.82
N SER A 224 -18.71 11.24 -5.93
CA SER A 224 -18.10 12.57 -6.12
C SER A 224 -16.60 12.51 -6.31
N GLY A 225 -15.86 11.68 -5.52
CA GLY A 225 -14.42 11.52 -5.63
C GLY A 225 -14.00 10.82 -6.93
N ARG A 226 -14.76 9.82 -7.39
CA ARG A 226 -14.53 9.18 -8.70
C ARG A 226 -14.78 10.14 -9.85
N GLY A 227 -15.86 10.91 -9.78
CA GLY A 227 -16.16 11.96 -10.77
C GLY A 227 -15.08 13.02 -10.84
N PHE A 228 -14.58 13.49 -9.69
CA PHE A 228 -13.47 14.43 -9.64
C PHE A 228 -12.18 13.86 -10.27
N LEU A 229 -11.82 12.61 -9.96
CA LEU A 229 -10.63 11.97 -10.55
C LEU A 229 -10.76 11.79 -12.07
N ALA A 230 -11.95 11.43 -12.56
CA ALA A 230 -12.21 11.31 -13.99
C ALA A 230 -12.13 12.68 -14.68
N LEU A 231 -12.71 13.73 -14.07
CA LEU A 231 -12.60 15.10 -14.57
C LEU A 231 -11.14 15.57 -14.60
N ALA A 232 -10.41 15.34 -13.52
CA ALA A 232 -9.01 15.72 -13.43
C ALA A 232 -8.13 14.97 -14.46
N ALA A 233 -8.37 13.66 -14.68
CA ALA A 233 -7.71 12.90 -15.73
C ALA A 233 -8.05 13.45 -17.13
N GLY A 234 -9.33 13.77 -17.38
CA GLY A 234 -9.78 14.42 -18.63
C GLY A 234 -9.08 15.77 -18.87
N CYS A 235 -8.95 16.58 -17.82
CA CYS A 235 -8.22 17.84 -17.92
C CYS A 235 -6.71 17.65 -18.18
N VAL A 236 -6.07 16.63 -17.61
CA VAL A 236 -4.66 16.31 -17.91
C VAL A 236 -4.50 16.00 -19.41
N VAL A 237 -5.41 15.18 -19.97
CA VAL A 237 -5.43 14.88 -21.42
C VAL A 237 -5.68 16.13 -22.23
N PHE A 238 -6.66 16.96 -21.84
CA PHE A 238 -6.97 18.20 -22.51
C PHE A 238 -5.76 19.15 -22.54
N PHE A 239 -5.06 19.36 -21.41
CA PHE A 239 -3.87 20.20 -21.35
C PHE A 239 -2.68 19.62 -22.12
N ALA A 240 -2.58 18.29 -22.21
CA ALA A 240 -1.55 17.65 -23.02
C ALA A 240 -1.76 17.90 -24.51
N LEU A 241 -3.01 17.88 -24.96
CA LEU A 241 -3.40 18.03 -26.36
C LEU A 241 -3.60 19.50 -26.79
N SER A 242 -4.08 20.38 -25.87
CA SER A 242 -4.35 21.76 -26.19
C SER A 242 -3.09 22.63 -26.28
N MET A 243 -3.12 23.58 -27.20
CA MET A 243 -2.04 24.55 -27.37
C MET A 243 -2.02 25.62 -26.26
N SER A 244 -3.11 25.82 -25.53
CA SER A 244 -3.27 26.83 -24.47
C SER A 244 -3.15 26.14 -23.10
N SER A 245 -2.11 26.45 -22.33
CA SER A 245 -2.05 26.12 -20.91
C SER A 245 -2.69 27.28 -20.14
N TYR A 246 -3.84 27.06 -19.49
CA TYR A 246 -4.42 28.01 -18.55
C TYR A 246 -3.85 27.76 -17.15
N PRO A 247 -2.84 28.55 -16.70
CA PRO A 247 -2.09 28.25 -15.48
C PRO A 247 -2.96 28.14 -14.23
N PRO A 248 -3.97 29.03 -14.00
CA PRO A 248 -4.79 28.98 -12.80
C PRO A 248 -5.57 27.67 -12.66
N LEU A 249 -6.13 27.15 -13.76
CA LEU A 249 -6.88 25.90 -13.74
C LEU A 249 -5.98 24.71 -13.42
N ARG A 250 -4.76 24.68 -13.99
CA ARG A 250 -3.78 23.64 -13.69
C ARG A 250 -3.38 23.64 -12.21
N VAL A 251 -3.08 24.81 -11.66
CA VAL A 251 -2.75 24.97 -10.23
C VAL A 251 -3.91 24.54 -9.35
N GLY A 252 -5.12 24.97 -9.66
CA GLY A 252 -6.33 24.58 -8.93
C GLY A 252 -6.56 23.08 -8.90
N MET A 253 -6.35 22.39 -10.02
CA MET A 253 -6.43 20.93 -10.08
C MET A 253 -5.35 20.23 -9.25
N LEU A 254 -4.12 20.72 -9.28
CA LEU A 254 -3.03 20.16 -8.48
C LEU A 254 -3.32 20.30 -6.98
N VAL A 255 -3.74 21.48 -6.55
CA VAL A 255 -4.13 21.75 -5.16
C VAL A 255 -5.30 20.86 -4.74
N ALA A 256 -6.34 20.75 -5.56
CA ALA A 256 -7.47 19.87 -5.27
C ALA A 256 -7.08 18.41 -5.17
N GLY A 257 -6.19 17.91 -6.03
CA GLY A 257 -5.65 16.54 -5.97
C GLY A 257 -4.83 16.28 -4.69
N MET A 258 -4.04 17.27 -4.27
CA MET A 258 -3.28 17.21 -3.01
C MET A 258 -4.22 17.21 -1.79
N CYS A 259 -5.22 18.06 -1.77
CA CYS A 259 -6.23 18.09 -0.72
C CYS A 259 -7.00 16.77 -0.65
N LEU A 260 -7.34 16.18 -1.79
CA LEU A 260 -8.00 14.88 -1.87
C LEU A 260 -7.11 13.76 -1.31
N CYS A 261 -5.81 13.76 -1.64
CA CYS A 261 -4.84 12.80 -1.08
C CYS A 261 -4.78 12.89 0.44
N LEU A 262 -4.62 14.10 0.98
CA LEU A 262 -4.60 14.32 2.43
C LEU A 262 -5.94 13.94 3.08
N TYR A 263 -7.05 14.26 2.44
CA TYR A 263 -8.38 13.87 2.94
C TYR A 263 -8.50 12.36 3.11
N TYR A 264 -8.08 11.56 2.11
CA TYR A 264 -8.11 10.09 2.23
C TYR A 264 -7.21 9.58 3.34
N LEU A 265 -6.00 10.15 3.48
CA LEU A 265 -5.09 9.77 4.55
C LEU A 265 -5.68 10.11 5.94
N MET A 266 -6.28 11.29 6.10
CA MET A 266 -6.93 11.71 7.34
C MET A 266 -8.18 10.86 7.65
N ALA A 267 -9.00 10.58 6.65
CA ALA A 267 -10.18 9.73 6.79
C ALA A 267 -9.79 8.31 7.23
N ALA A 268 -8.72 7.76 6.68
CA ALA A 268 -8.21 6.45 7.08
C ALA A 268 -7.68 6.41 8.51
N VAL A 269 -6.97 7.46 8.95
CA VAL A 269 -6.53 7.59 10.35
C VAL A 269 -7.72 7.69 11.30
N ASN A 270 -8.77 8.43 10.91
CA ASN A 270 -10.00 8.54 11.70
C ASN A 270 -10.78 7.23 11.79
N ALA A 271 -10.76 6.42 10.71
CA ALA A 271 -11.42 5.12 10.63
C ALA A 271 -10.62 3.97 11.29
N ASP A 272 -9.56 4.25 12.02
CA ASP A 272 -8.70 3.26 12.69
C ASP A 272 -8.03 2.23 11.77
N TYR A 273 -7.77 2.58 10.52
CA TYR A 273 -6.97 1.72 9.66
C TYR A 273 -5.55 1.56 10.22
N GLU A 274 -5.18 0.32 10.53
CA GLU A 274 -3.85 -0.01 11.06
C GLU A 274 -2.75 0.49 10.12
N GLY A 275 -1.87 1.35 10.65
CA GLY A 275 -0.74 1.87 9.90
C GLY A 275 -1.03 3.10 9.02
N ALA A 276 -2.27 3.60 8.94
CA ALA A 276 -2.60 4.80 8.16
C ALA A 276 -1.77 6.03 8.59
N ALA A 277 -1.43 6.13 9.87
CA ALA A 277 -0.56 7.18 10.40
C ALA A 277 0.85 7.17 9.79
N LEU A 278 1.37 5.98 9.39
CA LEU A 278 2.68 5.85 8.73
C LEU A 278 2.69 6.50 7.35
N MET A 279 1.55 6.57 6.68
CA MET A 279 1.42 7.23 5.38
C MET A 279 1.09 8.73 5.51
N LEU A 280 0.40 9.12 6.58
CA LEU A 280 -0.05 10.50 6.76
C LEU A 280 1.12 11.47 6.88
N LEU A 281 2.11 11.15 7.71
CA LEU A 281 3.26 12.01 7.95
C LEU A 281 4.11 12.23 6.68
N PRO A 282 4.57 11.17 5.97
CA PRO A 282 5.25 11.35 4.70
C PRO A 282 4.40 12.03 3.62
N GLY A 283 3.09 11.75 3.61
CA GLY A 283 2.14 12.41 2.70
C GLY A 283 2.04 13.91 2.95
N ALA A 284 2.02 14.33 4.21
CA ALA A 284 2.03 15.73 4.60
C ALA A 284 3.32 16.45 4.16
N VAL A 285 4.49 15.82 4.37
CA VAL A 285 5.79 16.33 3.90
C VAL A 285 5.79 16.51 2.39
N THR A 286 5.43 15.47 1.65
CA THR A 286 5.37 15.49 0.17
C THR A 286 4.40 16.57 -0.32
N THR A 287 3.22 16.70 0.32
CA THR A 287 2.24 17.72 -0.04
C THR A 287 2.76 19.13 0.22
N GLY A 288 3.41 19.36 1.36
CA GLY A 288 4.01 20.65 1.67
C GLY A 288 5.04 21.09 0.62
N PHE A 289 5.94 20.19 0.23
CA PHE A 289 6.92 20.45 -0.81
C PHE A 289 6.28 20.65 -2.21
N ARG A 290 5.25 19.90 -2.54
CA ARG A 290 4.52 20.08 -3.81
C ARG A 290 3.81 21.42 -3.87
N VAL A 291 3.13 21.84 -2.79
CA VAL A 291 2.50 23.17 -2.70
C VAL A 291 3.54 24.26 -2.85
N TRP A 292 4.65 24.14 -2.13
CA TRP A 292 5.75 25.07 -2.28
C TRP A 292 6.31 25.12 -3.72
N ALA A 293 6.43 23.96 -4.38
CA ALA A 293 6.88 23.89 -5.78
C ALA A 293 5.91 24.56 -6.78
N LEU A 294 4.64 24.79 -6.41
CA LEU A 294 3.66 25.49 -7.26
C LEU A 294 3.73 27.03 -7.15
N MET A 295 4.47 27.57 -6.19
CA MET A 295 4.55 29.02 -6.00
C MET A 295 5.30 29.67 -7.17
N PRO A 296 4.73 30.73 -7.76
CA PRO A 296 5.35 31.43 -8.86
C PRO A 296 6.69 32.04 -8.44
N GLY A 297 7.65 32.10 -9.36
CA GLY A 297 9.00 32.65 -9.12
C GLY A 297 10.01 31.65 -8.56
N LEU A 298 9.58 30.47 -8.14
CA LEU A 298 10.46 29.47 -7.54
C LEU A 298 10.93 28.37 -8.50
N ASP A 299 10.40 28.27 -9.71
CA ASP A 299 10.84 27.26 -10.70
C ASP A 299 12.31 27.41 -11.10
N SER A 300 12.86 28.58 -10.87
CA SER A 300 14.20 29.00 -11.23
C SER A 300 15.22 28.90 -10.10
N VAL A 301 14.78 28.74 -8.85
CA VAL A 301 15.71 28.69 -7.72
C VAL A 301 16.42 27.35 -7.69
N LEU A 302 17.50 27.30 -8.42
CA LEU A 302 18.30 26.10 -8.51
C LEU A 302 19.05 25.84 -7.22
N PHE A 303 19.53 26.88 -6.51
CA PHE A 303 20.41 26.66 -5.36
C PHE A 303 20.58 27.89 -4.48
N VAL A 304 20.26 27.74 -3.23
CA VAL A 304 20.91 28.45 -2.16
C VAL A 304 21.57 27.42 -1.27
N GLU A 305 22.87 27.30 -1.29
CA GLU A 305 23.63 26.33 -0.48
C GLU A 305 23.31 26.41 1.02
N SER A 306 22.78 27.54 1.47
CA SER A 306 22.45 27.81 2.86
C SER A 306 21.07 27.22 3.32
N VAL A 307 20.23 26.71 2.40
CA VAL A 307 18.91 26.23 2.78
C VAL A 307 18.67 24.80 2.28
N PRO A 308 18.78 23.78 3.17
CA PRO A 308 18.60 22.38 2.82
C PRO A 308 17.27 22.06 2.10
N PHE A 309 16.22 22.82 2.39
CA PHE A 309 14.91 22.66 1.78
C PHE A 309 14.90 22.94 0.27
N TYR A 310 15.73 23.85 -0.22
CA TYR A 310 15.86 24.09 -1.66
C TYR A 310 16.49 22.92 -2.39
N LEU A 311 17.43 22.22 -1.75
CA LEU A 311 18.05 21.02 -2.30
C LEU A 311 17.00 19.92 -2.54
N LEU A 312 16.09 19.72 -1.59
CA LEU A 312 14.98 18.75 -1.72
C LEU A 312 14.04 19.11 -2.87
N ARG A 313 13.72 20.39 -3.05
CA ARG A 313 12.87 20.85 -4.14
C ARG A 313 13.50 20.63 -5.52
N CYS A 314 14.75 21.03 -5.70
CA CYS A 314 15.45 20.89 -6.98
C CYS A 314 15.71 19.43 -7.36
N SER A 315 15.93 18.59 -6.37
CA SER A 315 16.24 17.17 -6.57
C SER A 315 15.04 16.32 -6.89
N ARG A 316 13.83 16.82 -6.73
CA ARG A 316 12.58 16.04 -6.80
C ARG A 316 12.53 14.83 -5.85
N LEU A 317 13.39 14.85 -4.83
CA LEU A 317 13.39 13.84 -3.76
C LEU A 317 12.15 13.93 -2.85
N TYR A 318 11.40 15.04 -2.94
CA TYR A 318 10.23 15.29 -2.10
C TYR A 318 9.09 14.28 -2.30
N ASP A 319 9.08 13.52 -3.40
CA ASP A 319 8.12 12.45 -3.64
C ASP A 319 8.52 11.11 -2.99
N LEU A 320 9.81 10.94 -2.65
CA LEU A 320 10.32 9.72 -2.01
C LEU A 320 9.74 9.46 -0.63
N PRO A 321 9.57 10.44 0.28
CA PRO A 321 9.01 10.18 1.61
C PRO A 321 7.66 9.48 1.54
N PHE A 322 6.78 9.91 0.64
CA PHE A 322 5.48 9.28 0.46
C PHE A 322 5.59 7.84 -0.07
N ALA A 323 6.44 7.60 -1.07
CA ALA A 323 6.68 6.26 -1.60
C ALA A 323 7.27 5.32 -0.53
N ILE A 324 8.23 5.81 0.28
CA ILE A 324 8.80 5.05 1.39
C ILE A 324 7.73 4.76 2.46
N GLY A 325 6.91 5.75 2.82
CA GLY A 325 5.80 5.58 3.75
C GLY A 325 4.81 4.52 3.29
N CYS A 326 4.46 4.52 1.99
CA CYS A 326 3.63 3.48 1.38
C CYS A 326 4.31 2.10 1.43
N MET A 327 5.61 2.02 1.17
CA MET A 327 6.36 0.77 1.24
C MET A 327 6.38 0.20 2.65
N VAL A 328 6.67 1.03 3.66
CA VAL A 328 6.64 0.64 5.08
C VAL A 328 5.24 0.16 5.48
N PHE A 329 4.19 0.87 5.02
CA PHE A 329 2.81 0.46 5.25
C PHE A 329 2.52 -0.93 4.66
N VAL A 330 2.92 -1.18 3.42
CA VAL A 330 2.75 -2.48 2.75
C VAL A 330 3.52 -3.57 3.48
N CYS A 331 4.80 -3.33 3.82
CA CYS A 331 5.62 -4.30 4.56
C CYS A 331 4.99 -4.66 5.92
N ARG A 332 4.52 -3.64 6.68
CA ARG A 332 3.83 -3.89 7.95
C ARG A 332 2.56 -4.71 7.78
N ARG A 333 1.77 -4.41 6.75
CA ARG A 333 0.54 -5.16 6.45
C ARG A 333 0.84 -6.62 6.10
N PHE A 334 1.90 -6.87 5.33
CA PHE A 334 2.36 -8.24 5.06
C PHE A 334 2.80 -8.95 6.33
N ALA A 335 3.61 -8.32 7.20
CA ALA A 335 4.02 -8.90 8.47
C ALA A 335 2.81 -9.31 9.32
N LEU A 336 1.82 -8.43 9.47
CA LEU A 336 0.59 -8.75 10.20
C LEU A 336 -0.23 -9.90 9.57
N LEU A 337 -0.23 -10.00 8.23
CA LEU A 337 -0.89 -11.12 7.55
C LEU A 337 -0.14 -12.44 7.80
N PHE A 338 1.20 -12.43 7.81
CA PHE A 338 2.00 -13.60 8.15
C PHE A 338 1.76 -14.07 9.58
N ASP A 339 1.77 -13.15 10.55
CA ASP A 339 1.48 -13.46 11.95
C ASP A 339 0.08 -14.10 12.12
N ARG A 340 -0.93 -13.56 11.44
CA ARG A 340 -2.29 -14.12 11.45
C ARG A 340 -2.37 -15.50 10.81
N THR A 341 -1.67 -15.72 9.69
CA THR A 341 -1.66 -17.04 9.04
C THR A 341 -0.93 -18.07 9.90
N GLU A 342 0.15 -17.69 10.57
CA GLU A 342 0.86 -18.57 11.49
C GLU A 342 0.00 -18.92 12.72
N GLN A 343 -0.71 -17.94 13.29
CA GLN A 343 -1.65 -18.20 14.37
C GLN A 343 -2.76 -19.18 13.96
N LEU A 344 -3.37 -18.94 12.79
CA LEU A 344 -4.41 -19.84 12.26
C LEU A 344 -3.88 -21.26 11.99
N ALA A 345 -2.64 -21.37 11.49
CA ALA A 345 -2.01 -22.67 11.28
C ALA A 345 -1.81 -23.41 12.62
N ARG A 346 -1.30 -22.71 13.64
CA ARG A 346 -1.13 -23.30 14.99
C ARG A 346 -2.49 -23.72 15.61
N GLU A 347 -3.53 -22.89 15.47
CA GLU A 347 -4.89 -23.24 15.93
C GLU A 347 -5.44 -24.46 15.20
N LEU A 348 -5.20 -24.55 13.89
CA LEU A 348 -5.63 -25.69 13.09
C LEU A 348 -4.90 -26.96 13.52
N ASP A 349 -3.58 -26.90 13.68
CA ASP A 349 -2.78 -28.03 14.15
C ASP A 349 -3.23 -28.52 15.54
N ALA A 350 -3.52 -27.60 16.45
CA ALA A 350 -4.06 -27.94 17.78
C ALA A 350 -5.41 -28.64 17.68
N ARG A 351 -6.33 -28.15 16.84
CA ARG A 351 -7.64 -28.80 16.61
C ARG A 351 -7.50 -30.16 15.95
N VAL A 352 -6.59 -30.31 14.98
CA VAL A 352 -6.32 -31.59 14.34
C VAL A 352 -5.77 -32.58 15.36
N ALA A 353 -4.82 -32.18 16.21
CA ALA A 353 -4.26 -33.02 17.25
C ALA A 353 -5.32 -33.46 18.27
N GLU A 354 -6.20 -32.57 18.70
CA GLU A 354 -7.32 -32.85 19.59
C GLU A 354 -8.29 -33.86 18.98
N ARG A 355 -8.73 -33.62 17.74
CA ARG A 355 -9.63 -34.55 17.02
C ARG A 355 -9.00 -35.90 16.75
N THR A 356 -7.71 -35.94 16.45
CA THR A 356 -6.99 -37.21 16.27
C THR A 356 -6.95 -37.99 17.57
N LYS A 357 -6.73 -37.32 18.70
CA LYS A 357 -6.75 -37.96 20.04
C LYS A 357 -8.15 -38.49 20.38
N GLU A 358 -9.21 -37.71 20.11
CA GLU A 358 -10.59 -38.17 20.31
C GLU A 358 -10.90 -39.43 19.47
N LEU A 359 -10.57 -39.39 18.16
CA LEU A 359 -10.81 -40.50 17.23
C LEU A 359 -9.99 -41.76 17.63
N THR A 360 -8.74 -41.61 18.10
CA THR A 360 -7.94 -42.75 18.56
C THR A 360 -8.55 -43.34 19.81
N ALA A 361 -8.97 -42.53 20.78
CA ALA A 361 -9.63 -42.99 21.99
C ALA A 361 -10.96 -43.75 21.69
N GLU A 362 -11.78 -43.18 20.80
CA GLU A 362 -13.03 -43.81 20.33
C GLU A 362 -12.76 -45.16 19.62
N THR A 363 -11.73 -45.20 18.77
CA THR A 363 -11.34 -46.41 18.05
C THR A 363 -10.85 -47.49 19.02
N GLU A 364 -10.08 -47.13 20.06
CA GLU A 364 -9.60 -48.06 21.08
C GLU A 364 -10.72 -48.54 21.99
N ALA A 365 -11.63 -47.68 22.39
CA ALA A 365 -12.86 -48.05 23.11
C ALA A 365 -13.67 -49.07 22.33
N ARG A 366 -13.89 -48.81 21.02
CA ARG A 366 -14.60 -49.70 20.11
C ARG A 366 -13.89 -51.09 19.98
N LYS A 367 -12.56 -51.09 19.84
CA LYS A 367 -11.78 -52.35 19.82
C LYS A 367 -11.95 -53.15 21.12
N SER A 368 -11.85 -52.47 22.27
CA SER A 368 -12.00 -53.12 23.59
C SER A 368 -13.40 -53.69 23.75
N MET A 369 -14.44 -52.95 23.34
CA MET A 369 -15.80 -53.43 23.35
C MET A 369 -15.98 -54.68 22.46
N MET A 370 -15.41 -54.67 21.25
CA MET A 370 -15.42 -55.86 20.37
C MET A 370 -14.76 -57.07 20.98
N LEU A 371 -13.59 -56.90 21.63
CA LEU A 371 -12.89 -58.00 22.31
C LEU A 371 -13.70 -58.58 23.45
N ASN A 372 -14.37 -57.73 24.24
CA ASN A 372 -15.27 -58.19 25.31
C ASN A 372 -16.47 -58.99 24.74
N ILE A 373 -17.07 -58.51 23.68
CA ILE A 373 -18.16 -59.20 22.98
C ILE A 373 -17.70 -60.60 22.50
N PHE A 374 -16.51 -60.67 21.87
CA PHE A 374 -15.98 -61.96 21.42
C PHE A 374 -15.70 -62.94 22.60
N HIS A 375 -15.22 -62.39 23.72
CA HIS A 375 -15.01 -63.17 24.92
C HIS A 375 -16.34 -63.71 25.45
N ASP A 376 -17.37 -62.91 25.57
CA ASP A 376 -18.65 -63.27 26.12
C ASP A 376 -19.48 -64.21 25.20
N LEU A 377 -19.22 -64.14 23.90
CA LEU A 377 -19.77 -65.10 22.92
C LEU A 377 -19.05 -66.45 22.97
N ARG A 378 -17.72 -66.44 23.15
CA ARG A 378 -16.89 -67.66 23.13
C ARG A 378 -17.28 -68.63 24.23
N SER A 379 -17.49 -68.16 25.46
CA SER A 379 -17.78 -69.00 26.63
C SER A 379 -19.03 -69.83 26.46
N PRO A 380 -20.21 -69.30 26.16
CA PRO A 380 -21.43 -70.07 25.94
C PRO A 380 -21.34 -70.99 24.72
N LEU A 381 -20.63 -70.55 23.67
CA LEU A 381 -20.43 -71.33 22.45
C LEU A 381 -19.64 -72.62 22.70
N PHE A 382 -18.54 -72.49 23.47
CA PHE A 382 -17.76 -73.65 23.92
C PHE A 382 -18.59 -74.59 24.81
N ALA A 383 -19.42 -74.05 25.69
CA ALA A 383 -20.29 -74.88 26.51
C ALA A 383 -21.33 -75.63 25.67
N VAL A 384 -21.87 -75.02 24.63
CA VAL A 384 -22.79 -75.68 23.70
C VAL A 384 -22.05 -76.74 22.87
N SER A 385 -20.85 -76.43 22.32
CA SER A 385 -20.05 -77.40 21.57
C SER A 385 -19.66 -78.60 22.42
N GLY A 386 -19.11 -78.35 23.62
CA GLY A 386 -18.75 -79.45 24.53
C GLY A 386 -19.91 -80.30 25.01
N GLY A 387 -21.09 -79.65 25.19
CA GLY A 387 -22.30 -80.38 25.50
C GLY A 387 -22.80 -81.26 24.32
N LEU A 388 -22.65 -80.82 23.09
CA LEU A 388 -22.95 -81.59 21.89
C LEU A 388 -21.96 -82.76 21.72
N GLU A 389 -20.67 -82.55 21.90
CA GLU A 389 -19.61 -83.62 21.89
C GLU A 389 -19.90 -84.71 22.96
N THR A 390 -20.33 -84.21 24.14
CA THR A 390 -20.72 -85.18 25.22
C THR A 390 -21.96 -86.02 24.82
N LEU A 391 -22.93 -85.42 24.13
CA LEU A 391 -24.09 -86.14 23.64
C LEU A 391 -23.80 -87.11 22.51
N GLU A 392 -22.79 -86.80 21.68
CA GLU A 392 -22.30 -87.72 20.65
C GLU A 392 -21.67 -88.95 21.26
N SER A 393 -20.95 -88.77 22.38
CA SER A 393 -20.26 -89.84 23.06
C SER A 393 -21.14 -90.67 24.04
N ALA A 394 -22.19 -90.04 24.64
CA ALA A 394 -23.08 -90.62 25.62
C ALA A 394 -24.51 -90.11 25.39
N PRO A 395 -25.33 -90.69 24.43
CA PRO A 395 -26.65 -90.22 24.10
C PRO A 395 -27.67 -90.29 25.25
N GLU A 396 -27.46 -91.14 26.23
CA GLU A 396 -28.28 -91.28 27.45
C GLU A 396 -28.23 -90.04 28.35
N ALA A 397 -27.18 -89.14 28.21
CA ALA A 397 -27.09 -87.95 28.97
C ALA A 397 -28.02 -86.76 28.44
N LEU A 398 -28.74 -87.02 27.36
CA LEU A 398 -29.66 -86.04 26.72
C LEU A 398 -30.65 -85.41 27.71
N PRO A 399 -31.38 -86.11 28.59
CA PRO A 399 -32.35 -85.48 29.48
C PRO A 399 -31.70 -84.55 30.50
N ALA A 400 -30.46 -84.80 30.90
CA ALA A 400 -29.74 -83.98 31.87
C ALA A 400 -29.09 -82.73 31.22
N LEU A 401 -28.53 -82.87 30.00
CA LEU A 401 -27.82 -81.83 29.31
C LEU A 401 -28.72 -80.87 28.51
N LEU A 402 -29.85 -81.33 28.02
CA LEU A 402 -30.77 -80.56 27.18
C LEU A 402 -31.24 -79.26 27.82
N PRO A 403 -31.61 -79.16 29.11
CA PRO A 403 -32.01 -77.92 29.75
C PRO A 403 -30.84 -76.88 29.79
N ALA A 404 -29.60 -77.33 30.11
CA ALA A 404 -28.43 -76.50 30.18
C ALA A 404 -28.06 -75.96 28.79
N LEU A 405 -28.14 -76.81 27.74
CA LEU A 405 -27.89 -76.40 26.37
C LEU A 405 -28.93 -75.36 25.88
N ARG A 406 -30.20 -75.62 26.18
CA ARG A 406 -31.28 -74.63 25.85
C ARG A 406 -31.02 -73.27 26.55
N GLN A 407 -30.63 -73.28 27.80
CA GLN A 407 -30.34 -72.05 28.53
C GLN A 407 -29.19 -71.31 27.92
N ARG A 408 -28.12 -72.01 27.46
CA ARG A 408 -26.97 -71.37 26.81
C ARG A 408 -27.28 -70.82 25.43
N ILE A 409 -28.11 -71.50 24.66
CA ILE A 409 -28.61 -70.99 23.36
C ILE A 409 -29.50 -69.78 23.56
N GLU A 410 -30.39 -69.82 24.55
CA GLU A 410 -31.26 -68.69 24.85
C GLU A 410 -30.46 -67.45 25.31
N PHE A 411 -29.40 -67.65 26.10
CA PHE A 411 -28.45 -66.60 26.48
C PHE A 411 -27.75 -66.03 25.26
N LEU A 412 -27.25 -66.84 24.32
CA LEU A 412 -26.66 -66.39 23.07
C LEU A 412 -27.65 -65.58 22.21
N ARG A 413 -28.87 -66.01 22.13
CA ARG A 413 -29.92 -65.33 21.40
C ARG A 413 -30.16 -63.92 21.96
N ARG A 414 -30.32 -63.80 23.27
CA ARG A 414 -30.48 -62.49 23.94
C ARG A 414 -29.27 -61.60 23.75
N LEU A 415 -28.08 -62.10 23.90
CA LEU A 415 -26.85 -61.33 23.70
C LEU A 415 -26.73 -60.81 22.28
N THR A 416 -27.09 -61.59 21.25
CA THR A 416 -27.11 -61.16 19.85
C THR A 416 -28.19 -60.11 19.57
N GLU A 417 -29.36 -60.23 20.21
CA GLU A 417 -30.43 -59.24 20.13
C GLU A 417 -30.01 -57.90 20.76
N ASP A 418 -29.38 -57.93 21.93
CA ASP A 418 -28.87 -56.74 22.63
C ASP A 418 -27.76 -56.03 21.81
N LEU A 419 -26.84 -56.81 21.20
CA LEU A 419 -25.80 -56.27 20.33
C LEU A 419 -26.37 -55.62 19.05
N PHE A 420 -27.41 -56.27 18.47
CA PHE A 420 -28.08 -55.70 17.31
C PHE A 420 -28.83 -54.42 17.65
N LEU A 421 -29.46 -54.34 18.80
CA LEU A 421 -30.11 -53.14 19.30
C LEU A 421 -29.09 -52.03 19.56
N ALA A 422 -27.95 -52.35 20.21
CA ALA A 422 -26.89 -51.40 20.45
C ALA A 422 -26.30 -50.83 19.13
N ALA A 423 -26.07 -51.71 18.13
CA ALA A 423 -25.59 -51.26 16.81
C ALA A 423 -26.60 -50.37 16.08
N LYS A 424 -27.91 -50.63 16.19
CA LYS A 424 -28.95 -49.75 15.64
C LYS A 424 -29.02 -48.39 16.34
N LEU A 425 -28.82 -48.35 17.65
CA LEU A 425 -28.77 -47.12 18.43
C LEU A 425 -27.58 -46.26 18.02
N GLU A 426 -26.36 -46.85 17.88
CA GLU A 426 -25.17 -46.16 17.41
C GLU A 426 -25.37 -45.55 16.00
N GLN A 427 -26.05 -46.27 15.11
CA GLN A 427 -26.36 -45.79 13.76
C GLN A 427 -27.52 -44.78 13.70
N LYS A 428 -28.11 -44.42 14.84
CA LYS A 428 -29.32 -43.57 14.91
C LYS A 428 -30.47 -44.06 14.03
N GLN A 429 -30.55 -45.35 13.81
CA GLN A 429 -31.60 -45.99 13.01
C GLN A 429 -32.89 -46.27 13.81
N ILE A 430 -32.87 -46.09 15.13
CA ILE A 430 -34.03 -46.18 15.97
C ILE A 430 -34.65 -44.79 16.08
N LEU A 431 -35.80 -44.64 15.47
CA LEU A 431 -36.65 -43.47 15.68
C LEU A 431 -37.30 -43.64 17.07
N LEU A 432 -36.84 -42.82 18.02
CA LEU A 432 -37.52 -42.72 19.32
C LEU A 432 -38.84 -41.99 19.08
N ASN A 433 -39.94 -42.66 19.51
CA ASN A 433 -41.25 -42.00 19.54
C ASN A 433 -41.28 -41.09 20.80
N GLU A 434 -41.27 -39.79 20.61
CA GLU A 434 -41.28 -38.79 21.70
C GLU A 434 -42.72 -38.53 22.22
N ASP A 435 -43.64 -39.47 22.07
CA ASP A 435 -44.98 -39.30 22.61
C ASP A 435 -44.97 -39.31 24.15
N ARG A 436 -45.80 -38.50 24.73
CA ARG A 436 -45.97 -38.48 26.19
C ARG A 436 -46.65 -39.74 26.65
N ALA A 437 -45.92 -40.62 27.31
CA ALA A 437 -46.45 -41.80 27.98
C ALA A 437 -46.70 -41.50 29.47
N ALA A 438 -47.83 -41.96 29.98
CA ALA A 438 -48.12 -41.92 31.41
C ALA A 438 -47.34 -43.04 32.10
N LEU A 439 -46.25 -42.69 32.77
CA LEU A 439 -45.31 -43.63 33.41
C LEU A 439 -46.03 -44.61 34.33
N ASN A 440 -47.10 -44.19 35.03
CA ASN A 440 -47.90 -45.04 35.92
C ASN A 440 -48.69 -46.11 35.17
N GLU A 441 -49.18 -45.83 33.96
CA GLU A 441 -49.91 -46.76 33.14
C GLU A 441 -48.95 -47.80 32.55
N GLU A 442 -47.80 -47.37 32.07
CA GLU A 442 -46.77 -48.28 31.56
C GLU A 442 -46.21 -49.18 32.66
N ALA A 443 -45.93 -48.61 33.84
CA ALA A 443 -45.52 -49.41 34.99
C ALA A 443 -46.55 -50.44 35.43
N ALA A 444 -47.86 -50.10 35.45
CA ALA A 444 -48.92 -50.99 35.74
C ALA A 444 -49.05 -52.09 34.71
N ALA A 445 -48.88 -51.80 33.41
CA ALA A 445 -48.89 -52.77 32.31
C ALA A 445 -47.73 -53.77 32.43
N VAL A 446 -46.53 -53.30 32.73
CA VAL A 446 -45.36 -54.19 32.95
C VAL A 446 -45.52 -55.05 34.18
N CYS A 447 -46.04 -54.53 35.30
CA CYS A 447 -46.35 -55.29 36.48
C CYS A 447 -47.42 -56.37 36.21
N ALA A 448 -48.44 -56.02 35.45
CA ALA A 448 -49.50 -57.00 35.06
C ALA A 448 -48.94 -58.13 34.17
N ALA A 449 -48.03 -57.79 33.22
CA ALA A 449 -47.41 -58.77 32.35
C ALA A 449 -46.43 -59.74 33.14
N CYS A 450 -45.72 -59.22 34.12
CA CYS A 450 -44.84 -60.04 34.96
C CYS A 450 -45.55 -60.86 36.03
N ARG A 451 -46.83 -60.57 36.37
CA ARG A 451 -47.59 -61.23 37.42
C ARG A 451 -47.76 -62.73 37.17
N SER A 452 -48.02 -63.11 35.93
CA SER A 452 -48.17 -64.53 35.53
C SER A 452 -46.85 -65.32 35.74
N GLU A 453 -45.69 -64.67 35.54
CA GLU A 453 -44.40 -65.33 35.73
C GLU A 453 -43.99 -65.35 37.21
N ALA A 454 -44.33 -64.32 37.97
CA ALA A 454 -44.14 -64.26 39.41
C ALA A 454 -45.01 -65.33 40.15
N ASP A 455 -46.29 -65.45 39.77
CA ASP A 455 -47.19 -66.47 40.34
C ASP A 455 -46.70 -67.90 40.07
N GLN A 456 -46.10 -68.12 38.86
CA GLN A 456 -45.48 -69.44 38.55
C GLN A 456 -44.26 -69.75 39.37
N LYS A 457 -43.53 -68.73 39.81
CA LYS A 457 -42.30 -68.84 40.61
C LYS A 457 -42.52 -68.75 42.12
N GLY A 458 -43.76 -68.50 42.56
CA GLY A 458 -44.20 -68.42 43.96
C GLY A 458 -43.64 -67.15 44.66
N VAL A 459 -43.49 -66.05 43.94
CA VAL A 459 -43.01 -64.79 44.45
C VAL A 459 -44.12 -63.75 44.43
#